data_baac2174635a2ff15f3a0b2ecacaa3eb
#
_entry.id   baac2174635a2ff15f3a0b2ecacaa3eb
#
_cell.length_a   1.000
_cell.length_b   1.000
_cell.length_c   1.000
_cell.angle_alpha   90.00
_cell.angle_beta   90.00
_cell.angle_gamma   90.00
#
_symmetry.space_group_name_H-M   'P 1'
#
loop_
_entity.id
_entity.type
_entity.pdbx_description
1 polymer ?
#
loop_
_entity_poly.entity_id
_entity_poly.type
_entity_poly.pdbx_seq_one_letter_code
_entity_poly.pdbx_strand_id
1 'polypeptide(L)'
;MGVIRILLSLVSLVFKALDSVGILWDARLRLSEFIYGKHGVLTVRGPTKRILKLPACVIAEYIKKRKLTCVEVIEAFRDRILEVNPILNAVVGDRFDDASEEAQHIDQVLDSSDINLNQEKSDLLSKPLLGVPITVKESIACEGFTNSAGLVDRKDKIASEDAAVVKNLRDAGAIPIAVTNCSELCMWWETTNNVYGRTNNPYETSKIAGGSSGGEGAIISAAGSVCGIGSDVGK
;
A
#
# COMPACT_ATOMS: atom_id res chain seq x y z
N MET A 1 -16.65 29.08 25.74
CA MET A 1 -15.79 28.48 24.66
C MET A 1 -14.30 28.46 24.96
N GLY A 2 -13.74 29.44 25.70
CA GLY A 2 -12.30 29.50 26.03
C GLY A 2 -11.80 28.38 26.96
N VAL A 3 -12.55 28.03 27.99
CA VAL A 3 -12.13 27.04 29.00
C VAL A 3 -12.02 25.62 28.41
N ILE A 4 -12.92 25.23 27.51
CA ILE A 4 -12.91 23.93 26.84
C ILE A 4 -11.69 23.79 25.90
N ARG A 5 -11.29 24.88 25.21
CA ARG A 5 -10.09 24.88 24.36
C ARG A 5 -8.80 24.74 25.18
N ILE A 6 -8.73 25.38 26.35
CA ILE A 6 -7.56 25.28 27.24
C ILE A 6 -7.48 23.88 27.83
N LEU A 7 -8.60 23.28 28.24
CA LEU A 7 -8.63 21.88 28.70
C LEU A 7 -8.19 20.90 27.61
N LEU A 8 -8.67 21.06 26.39
CA LEU A 8 -8.28 20.22 25.24
C LEU A 8 -6.79 20.37 24.88
N SER A 9 -6.23 21.57 25.02
CA SER A 9 -4.80 21.82 24.80
C SER A 9 -3.93 21.19 25.89
N LEU A 10 -4.35 21.25 27.16
CA LEU A 10 -3.66 20.60 28.29
C LEU A 10 -3.71 19.06 28.17
N VAL A 11 -4.86 18.52 27.81
CA VAL A 11 -5.03 17.09 27.55
C VAL A 11 -4.11 16.65 26.39
N SER A 12 -4.03 17.41 25.30
CA SER A 12 -3.13 17.13 24.17
C SER A 12 -1.65 17.20 24.58
N LEU A 13 -1.26 18.11 25.48
CA LEU A 13 0.11 18.23 25.96
C LEU A 13 0.51 17.05 26.87
N VAL A 14 -0.39 16.64 27.75
CA VAL A 14 -0.22 15.46 28.61
C VAL A 14 -0.08 14.19 27.76
N PHE A 15 -0.90 14.04 26.70
CA PHE A 15 -0.79 12.89 25.79
C PHE A 15 0.50 12.88 24.98
N LYS A 16 1.01 14.05 24.53
CA LYS A 16 2.32 14.13 23.87
C LYS A 16 3.47 13.73 24.81
N ALA A 17 3.39 14.10 26.09
CA ALA A 17 4.40 13.71 27.09
C ALA A 17 4.36 12.21 27.42
N LEU A 18 3.20 11.59 27.33
CA LEU A 18 2.96 10.17 27.61
C LEU A 18 3.20 9.27 26.38
N ASP A 19 3.09 9.79 25.15
CA ASP A 19 3.50 9.12 23.91
C ASP A 19 5.00 8.78 23.89
N SER A 20 5.83 9.55 24.61
CA SER A 20 7.27 9.29 24.73
C SER A 20 7.62 8.03 25.56
N VAL A 21 6.65 7.41 26.20
CA VAL A 21 6.84 6.26 27.10
C VAL A 21 6.15 4.98 26.60
N GLY A 22 5.47 5.00 25.48
CA GLY A 22 4.89 3.81 24.80
C GLY A 22 3.73 3.10 25.52
N ILE A 23 3.28 3.60 26.67
CA ILE A 23 2.34 2.87 27.57
C ILE A 23 0.85 3.21 27.31
N LEU A 24 0.52 4.20 26.46
CA LEU A 24 -0.83 4.79 26.50
C LEU A 24 -1.62 4.80 25.19
N TRP A 25 -1.23 4.01 24.23
CA TRP A 25 -1.99 3.91 22.97
C TRP A 25 -3.44 3.46 23.20
N ASP A 26 -3.64 2.46 24.06
CA ASP A 26 -4.98 1.95 24.43
C ASP A 26 -5.83 2.99 25.19
N ALA A 27 -5.21 3.77 26.08
CA ALA A 27 -5.89 4.82 26.81
C ALA A 27 -6.33 5.99 25.89
N ARG A 28 -5.55 6.29 24.87
CA ARG A 28 -5.86 7.32 23.87
C ARG A 28 -7.06 6.92 23.00
N LEU A 29 -7.12 5.66 22.56
CA LEU A 29 -8.25 5.11 21.83
C LEU A 29 -9.52 5.14 22.68
N ARG A 30 -9.47 4.65 23.94
CA ARG A 30 -10.61 4.64 24.85
C ARG A 30 -11.09 6.04 25.22
N LEU A 31 -10.15 6.99 25.35
CA LEU A 31 -10.51 8.39 25.64
C LEU A 31 -11.08 9.07 24.40
N SER A 32 -10.57 8.79 23.20
CA SER A 32 -11.18 9.28 21.96
C SER A 32 -12.59 8.70 21.75
N GLU A 33 -12.80 7.43 22.07
CA GLU A 33 -14.13 6.80 22.07
C GLU A 33 -15.06 7.44 23.11
N PHE A 34 -14.54 7.81 24.27
CA PHE A 34 -15.32 8.49 25.34
C PHE A 34 -15.66 9.95 24.97
N ILE A 35 -14.69 10.70 24.40
CA ILE A 35 -14.89 12.12 24.06
C ILE A 35 -15.70 12.31 22.78
N TYR A 36 -15.49 11.46 21.78
CA TYR A 36 -16.08 11.60 20.44
C TYR A 36 -17.22 10.60 20.18
N GLY A 37 -17.51 9.70 21.14
CA GLY A 37 -18.51 8.64 21.02
C GLY A 37 -18.08 7.59 19.96
N LYS A 38 -18.94 6.60 19.73
CA LYS A 38 -18.74 5.57 18.68
C LYS A 38 -18.69 6.13 17.25
N HIS A 39 -18.77 7.43 17.06
CA HIS A 39 -18.74 8.11 15.77
C HIS A 39 -17.33 8.21 15.15
N GLY A 40 -16.28 7.73 15.85
CA GLY A 40 -14.91 7.72 15.35
C GLY A 40 -14.48 6.41 14.64
N VAL A 41 -15.32 5.39 14.61
CA VAL A 41 -15.00 4.15 13.91
C VAL A 41 -15.34 4.30 12.44
N LEU A 42 -14.31 4.30 11.60
CA LEU A 42 -14.48 4.37 10.17
C LEU A 42 -14.42 2.97 9.56
N THR A 43 -15.16 2.79 8.49
CA THR A 43 -15.13 1.61 7.64
C THR A 43 -14.88 2.06 6.21
N VAL A 44 -13.94 1.42 5.54
CA VAL A 44 -13.68 1.71 4.13
C VAL A 44 -14.83 1.17 3.27
N ARG A 45 -15.43 2.04 2.45
CA ARG A 45 -16.46 1.61 1.49
C ARG A 45 -15.87 0.68 0.45
N GLY A 46 -16.62 -0.32 0.05
CA GLY A 46 -16.22 -1.25 -1.01
C GLY A 46 -15.96 -0.54 -2.35
N PRO A 47 -15.14 -1.13 -3.24
CA PRO A 47 -14.81 -0.54 -4.52
C PRO A 47 -16.02 -0.45 -5.44
N THR A 48 -16.20 0.68 -6.12
CA THR A 48 -17.27 0.90 -7.10
C THR A 48 -16.86 0.51 -8.51
N LYS A 49 -15.61 0.79 -8.91
CA LYS A 49 -15.07 0.45 -10.24
C LYS A 49 -14.94 -1.06 -10.38
N ARG A 50 -15.50 -1.64 -11.46
CA ARG A 50 -15.47 -3.08 -11.74
C ARG A 50 -14.04 -3.62 -11.86
N ILE A 51 -13.13 -2.85 -12.43
CA ILE A 51 -11.73 -3.21 -12.62
C ILE A 51 -11.02 -3.62 -11.31
N LEU A 52 -11.35 -2.95 -10.20
CA LEU A 52 -10.78 -3.23 -8.87
C LEU A 52 -11.22 -4.57 -8.27
N LYS A 53 -12.18 -5.25 -8.90
CA LYS A 53 -12.72 -6.54 -8.46
C LYS A 53 -12.23 -7.70 -9.32
N LEU A 54 -11.41 -7.42 -10.33
CA LEU A 54 -10.91 -8.46 -11.23
C LEU A 54 -9.70 -9.18 -10.60
N PRO A 55 -9.62 -10.51 -10.74
CA PRO A 55 -8.41 -11.25 -10.39
C PRO A 55 -7.21 -10.82 -11.25
N ALA A 56 -5.99 -10.93 -10.71
CA ALA A 56 -4.76 -10.58 -11.39
C ALA A 56 -4.60 -11.24 -12.76
N CYS A 57 -4.89 -12.54 -12.86
CA CYS A 57 -4.82 -13.29 -14.11
C CYS A 57 -5.82 -12.75 -15.16
N VAL A 58 -7.00 -12.30 -14.74
CA VAL A 58 -8.01 -11.72 -15.64
C VAL A 58 -7.58 -10.34 -16.12
N ILE A 59 -6.97 -9.53 -15.25
CA ILE A 59 -6.40 -8.23 -15.61
C ILE A 59 -5.33 -8.42 -16.70
N ALA A 60 -4.34 -9.29 -16.45
CA ALA A 60 -3.28 -9.58 -17.42
C ALA A 60 -3.85 -10.07 -18.77
N GLU A 61 -4.83 -10.96 -18.73
CA GLU A 61 -5.48 -11.45 -19.95
C GLU A 61 -6.24 -10.36 -20.69
N TYR A 62 -6.91 -9.45 -19.97
CA TYR A 62 -7.66 -8.35 -20.58
C TYR A 62 -6.73 -7.31 -21.23
N ILE A 63 -5.57 -7.03 -20.61
CA ILE A 63 -4.53 -6.18 -21.20
C ILE A 63 -4.00 -6.83 -22.48
N LYS A 64 -3.61 -8.11 -22.45
CA LYS A 64 -3.13 -8.87 -23.63
C LYS A 64 -4.14 -8.86 -24.78
N LYS A 65 -5.43 -8.96 -24.46
CA LYS A 65 -6.54 -8.96 -25.44
C LYS A 65 -7.03 -7.55 -25.79
N ARG A 66 -6.36 -6.51 -25.32
CA ARG A 66 -6.74 -5.09 -25.51
C ARG A 66 -8.20 -4.79 -25.11
N LYS A 67 -8.72 -5.49 -24.10
CA LYS A 67 -10.03 -5.22 -23.46
C LYS A 67 -9.92 -4.15 -22.37
N LEU A 68 -8.72 -3.97 -21.82
CA LEU A 68 -8.30 -2.91 -20.92
C LEU A 68 -6.94 -2.43 -21.41
N THR A 69 -6.64 -1.14 -21.20
CA THR A 69 -5.29 -0.63 -21.30
C THR A 69 -4.56 -0.83 -19.97
N CYS A 70 -3.24 -0.90 -20.01
CA CYS A 70 -2.43 -0.96 -18.81
C CYS A 70 -2.60 0.32 -17.98
N VAL A 71 -2.66 1.47 -18.65
CA VAL A 71 -2.91 2.79 -18.02
C VAL A 71 -4.22 2.82 -17.26
N GLU A 72 -5.34 2.34 -17.85
CA GLU A 72 -6.63 2.28 -17.15
C GLU A 72 -6.55 1.46 -15.85
N VAL A 73 -5.77 0.37 -15.87
CA VAL A 73 -5.58 -0.48 -14.69
C VAL A 73 -4.79 0.26 -13.61
N ILE A 74 -3.63 0.82 -13.96
CA ILE A 74 -2.76 1.52 -12.99
C ILE A 74 -3.49 2.73 -12.39
N GLU A 75 -4.17 3.53 -13.19
CA GLU A 75 -4.94 4.68 -12.71
C GLU A 75 -6.08 4.27 -11.78
N ALA A 76 -6.79 3.17 -12.08
CA ALA A 76 -7.87 2.70 -11.23
C ALA A 76 -7.38 2.32 -9.82
N PHE A 77 -6.24 1.62 -9.72
CA PHE A 77 -5.66 1.23 -8.43
C PHE A 77 -5.01 2.41 -7.71
N ARG A 78 -4.31 3.31 -8.43
CA ARG A 78 -3.82 4.58 -7.89
C ARG A 78 -4.94 5.38 -7.23
N ASP A 79 -6.03 5.65 -7.98
CA ASP A 79 -7.16 6.42 -7.48
C ASP A 79 -7.76 5.76 -6.23
N ARG A 80 -7.83 4.42 -6.21
CA ARG A 80 -8.32 3.69 -5.06
C ARG A 80 -7.41 3.81 -3.85
N ILE A 81 -6.09 3.73 -4.04
CA ILE A 81 -5.13 3.95 -2.96
C ILE A 81 -5.29 5.37 -2.39
N LEU A 82 -5.35 6.39 -3.25
CA LEU A 82 -5.54 7.78 -2.82
C LEU A 82 -6.86 8.00 -2.05
N GLU A 83 -7.92 7.27 -2.41
CA GLU A 83 -9.21 7.32 -1.72
C GLU A 83 -9.14 6.71 -0.31
N VAL A 84 -8.47 5.54 -0.16
CA VAL A 84 -8.57 4.76 1.08
C VAL A 84 -7.40 4.96 2.04
N ASN A 85 -6.23 5.34 1.54
CA ASN A 85 -5.02 5.43 2.35
C ASN A 85 -5.06 6.50 3.45
N PRO A 86 -5.77 7.64 3.30
CA PRO A 86 -5.97 8.59 4.40
C PRO A 86 -6.66 8.00 5.64
N ILE A 87 -7.45 6.93 5.43
CA ILE A 87 -8.12 6.19 6.52
C ILE A 87 -7.23 5.07 7.02
N LEU A 88 -6.56 4.36 6.09
CA LEU A 88 -5.86 3.12 6.40
C LEU A 88 -4.42 3.31 6.89
N ASN A 89 -3.71 4.32 6.38
CA ASN A 89 -2.26 4.45 6.54
C ASN A 89 -1.52 3.13 6.22
N ALA A 90 -1.90 2.51 5.11
CA ALA A 90 -1.39 1.22 4.67
C ALA A 90 -0.25 1.36 3.66
N VAL A 91 -0.33 2.33 2.75
CA VAL A 91 0.72 2.69 1.79
C VAL A 91 1.59 3.79 2.38
N VAL A 92 2.90 3.58 2.38
CA VAL A 92 3.88 4.49 3.00
C VAL A 92 4.89 5.06 2.00
N GLY A 93 4.84 4.61 0.76
CA GLY A 93 5.55 5.16 -0.37
C GLY A 93 4.90 4.68 -1.67
N ASP A 94 4.90 5.53 -2.69
CA ASP A 94 4.34 5.21 -4.00
C ASP A 94 5.29 5.67 -5.13
N ARG A 95 5.07 5.12 -6.32
CA ARG A 95 5.75 5.51 -7.57
C ARG A 95 4.73 5.60 -8.71
N PHE A 96 3.62 6.26 -8.45
CA PHE A 96 2.51 6.30 -9.40
C PHE A 96 2.89 6.88 -10.75
N ASP A 97 3.76 7.88 -10.79
CA ASP A 97 4.20 8.51 -12.02
C ASP A 97 5.01 7.53 -12.87
N ASP A 98 6.04 6.88 -12.29
CA ASP A 98 6.85 5.87 -12.98
C ASP A 98 5.98 4.67 -13.43
N ALA A 99 5.05 4.21 -12.57
CA ALA A 99 4.16 3.12 -12.91
C ALA A 99 3.22 3.49 -14.08
N SER A 100 2.82 4.76 -14.16
CA SER A 100 2.04 5.28 -15.28
C SER A 100 2.86 5.34 -16.56
N GLU A 101 4.13 5.73 -16.49
CA GLU A 101 5.06 5.73 -17.64
C GLU A 101 5.31 4.29 -18.14
N GLU A 102 5.56 3.34 -17.23
CA GLU A 102 5.68 1.92 -17.58
C GLU A 102 4.40 1.39 -18.26
N ALA A 103 3.23 1.76 -17.74
CA ALA A 103 1.95 1.36 -18.32
C ALA A 103 1.74 1.95 -19.72
N GLN A 104 2.07 3.24 -19.92
CA GLN A 104 1.99 3.90 -21.22
C GLN A 104 2.92 3.22 -22.25
N HIS A 105 4.13 2.88 -21.84
CA HIS A 105 5.08 2.16 -22.69
C HIS A 105 4.53 0.79 -23.13
N ILE A 106 3.99 0.02 -22.19
CA ILE A 106 3.35 -1.27 -22.50
C ILE A 106 2.21 -1.09 -23.51
N ASP A 107 1.33 -0.11 -23.29
CA ASP A 107 0.21 0.14 -24.20
C ASP A 107 0.69 0.58 -25.60
N GLN A 108 1.70 1.45 -25.67
CA GLN A 108 2.31 1.88 -26.95
C GLN A 108 2.89 0.70 -27.74
N VAL A 109 3.63 -0.20 -27.09
CA VAL A 109 4.20 -1.38 -27.73
C VAL A 109 3.10 -2.33 -28.20
N LEU A 110 2.06 -2.55 -27.38
CA LEU A 110 0.96 -3.45 -27.74
C LEU A 110 0.11 -2.92 -28.91
N ASP A 111 -0.06 -1.59 -29.02
CA ASP A 111 -0.82 -0.94 -30.09
C ASP A 111 -0.02 -0.69 -31.36
N SER A 112 1.32 -0.78 -31.26
CA SER A 112 2.21 -0.50 -32.41
C SER A 112 2.06 -1.55 -33.50
N SER A 113 2.11 -1.05 -34.75
CA SER A 113 2.26 -1.84 -35.99
C SER A 113 3.70 -1.83 -36.50
N ASP A 114 4.65 -1.25 -35.73
CA ASP A 114 6.05 -1.19 -36.11
C ASP A 114 6.71 -2.56 -36.01
N ILE A 115 7.29 -3.02 -37.11
CA ILE A 115 7.99 -4.32 -37.22
C ILE A 115 9.16 -4.40 -36.23
N ASN A 116 9.81 -3.27 -35.94
CA ASN A 116 10.92 -3.22 -35.00
C ASN A 116 10.52 -3.55 -33.55
N LEU A 117 9.26 -3.35 -33.21
CA LEU A 117 8.69 -3.66 -31.87
C LEU A 117 8.09 -5.06 -31.78
N ASN A 118 8.08 -5.85 -32.85
CA ASN A 118 7.45 -7.17 -32.83
C ASN A 118 8.05 -8.13 -31.81
N GLN A 119 9.38 -8.09 -31.62
CA GLN A 119 10.03 -8.93 -30.61
C GLN A 119 9.63 -8.51 -29.20
N GLU A 120 9.69 -7.22 -28.87
CA GLU A 120 9.29 -6.69 -27.57
C GLU A 120 7.80 -6.97 -27.29
N LYS A 121 6.93 -6.78 -28.28
CA LYS A 121 5.51 -7.11 -28.19
C LYS A 121 5.30 -8.59 -27.90
N SER A 122 6.02 -9.49 -28.55
CA SER A 122 5.96 -10.92 -28.29
C SER A 122 6.40 -11.25 -26.87
N ASP A 123 7.49 -10.64 -26.41
CA ASP A 123 8.02 -10.83 -25.07
C ASP A 123 7.03 -10.32 -24.01
N LEU A 124 6.44 -9.14 -24.19
CA LEU A 124 5.38 -8.63 -23.31
C LEU A 124 4.17 -9.56 -23.27
N LEU A 125 3.68 -10.02 -24.40
CA LEU A 125 2.52 -10.94 -24.49
C LEU A 125 2.78 -12.30 -23.83
N SER A 126 4.04 -12.73 -23.71
CA SER A 126 4.43 -13.95 -23.01
C SER A 126 4.33 -13.83 -21.49
N LYS A 127 4.43 -12.62 -20.91
CA LYS A 127 4.50 -12.38 -19.48
C LYS A 127 3.17 -12.68 -18.77
N PRO A 128 3.15 -13.55 -17.74
CA PRO A 128 1.90 -13.99 -17.10
C PRO A 128 1.18 -12.90 -16.31
N LEU A 129 1.91 -11.91 -15.82
CA LEU A 129 1.38 -10.79 -14.99
C LEU A 129 1.45 -9.45 -15.70
N LEU A 130 1.42 -9.43 -17.03
CA LEU A 130 1.54 -8.20 -17.82
C LEU A 130 0.60 -7.10 -17.33
N GLY A 131 1.20 -5.97 -16.88
CA GLY A 131 0.48 -4.78 -16.47
C GLY A 131 -0.30 -4.90 -15.15
N VAL A 132 -0.09 -5.99 -14.40
CA VAL A 132 -0.76 -6.20 -13.10
C VAL A 132 -0.11 -5.32 -12.03
N PRO A 133 -0.85 -4.40 -11.38
CA PRO A 133 -0.33 -3.62 -10.28
C PRO A 133 -0.12 -4.50 -9.04
N ILE A 134 1.03 -4.33 -8.40
CA ILE A 134 1.36 -5.00 -7.14
C ILE A 134 1.82 -4.00 -6.08
N THR A 135 1.66 -4.38 -4.82
CA THR A 135 2.27 -3.71 -3.68
C THR A 135 3.34 -4.58 -3.05
N VAL A 136 4.28 -3.96 -2.35
CA VAL A 136 5.41 -4.65 -1.72
C VAL A 136 5.53 -4.18 -0.28
N LYS A 137 5.64 -5.11 0.66
CA LYS A 137 5.90 -4.76 2.07
C LYS A 137 7.20 -3.97 2.18
N GLU A 138 7.20 -2.85 2.87
CA GLU A 138 8.30 -1.89 2.95
C GLU A 138 9.63 -2.51 3.43
N SER A 139 9.58 -3.59 4.20
CA SER A 139 10.77 -4.32 4.63
C SER A 139 11.43 -5.18 3.53
N ILE A 140 10.78 -5.35 2.38
CA ILE A 140 11.31 -6.06 1.22
C ILE A 140 11.85 -5.00 0.24
N ALA A 141 13.10 -5.15 -0.15
CA ALA A 141 13.74 -4.19 -1.05
C ALA A 141 12.99 -4.12 -2.39
N CYS A 142 12.56 -2.92 -2.73
CA CYS A 142 12.03 -2.54 -4.03
C CYS A 142 12.77 -1.29 -4.47
N GLU A 143 13.45 -1.35 -5.59
CA GLU A 143 14.34 -0.28 -6.06
C GLU A 143 13.65 1.08 -6.07
N GLY A 144 14.34 2.09 -5.52
CA GLY A 144 13.86 3.47 -5.43
C GLY A 144 12.95 3.75 -4.24
N PHE A 145 12.42 2.73 -3.53
CA PHE A 145 11.59 2.91 -2.35
C PHE A 145 12.38 2.87 -1.04
N THR A 146 11.77 3.43 0.01
CA THR A 146 12.27 3.26 1.37
C THR A 146 12.31 1.78 1.75
N ASN A 147 13.35 1.39 2.49
CA ASN A 147 13.55 0.04 3.00
C ASN A 147 14.07 0.11 4.45
N SER A 148 13.28 0.70 5.32
CA SER A 148 13.62 0.96 6.72
C SER A 148 13.23 -0.19 7.65
N ALA A 149 12.30 -1.04 7.24
CA ALA A 149 11.59 -2.01 8.08
C ALA A 149 10.93 -1.33 9.30
N GLY A 150 10.46 -0.08 9.14
CA GLY A 150 9.84 0.71 10.19
C GLY A 150 10.78 1.18 11.30
N LEU A 151 12.09 1.00 11.16
CA LEU A 151 13.09 1.41 12.14
C LEU A 151 13.53 2.87 11.92
N VAL A 152 13.44 3.71 12.95
CA VAL A 152 13.74 5.16 12.88
C VAL A 152 15.15 5.43 12.37
N ASP A 153 16.15 4.67 12.85
CA ASP A 153 17.55 4.84 12.43
C ASP A 153 17.79 4.51 10.95
N ARG A 154 16.81 3.92 10.28
CA ARG A 154 16.87 3.51 8.86
C ARG A 154 15.82 4.21 8.00
N LYS A 155 15.10 5.19 8.54
CA LYS A 155 13.97 5.84 7.85
C LYS A 155 14.31 6.43 6.47
N ASP A 156 15.56 6.83 6.27
CA ASP A 156 16.04 7.45 5.02
C ASP A 156 16.76 6.42 4.10
N LYS A 157 16.74 5.12 4.47
CA LYS A 157 17.36 4.09 3.66
C LYS A 157 16.49 3.79 2.46
N ILE A 158 17.04 4.02 1.27
CA ILE A 158 16.43 3.67 -0.03
C ILE A 158 17.05 2.37 -0.54
N ALA A 159 16.22 1.48 -1.08
CA ALA A 159 16.67 0.26 -1.74
C ALA A 159 17.34 0.63 -3.07
N SER A 160 18.58 0.15 -3.28
CA SER A 160 19.36 0.36 -4.51
C SER A 160 19.09 -0.69 -5.59
N GLU A 161 18.37 -1.75 -5.23
CA GLU A 161 18.01 -2.86 -6.13
C GLU A 161 16.75 -3.58 -5.61
N ASP A 162 16.09 -4.28 -6.49
CA ASP A 162 14.95 -5.13 -6.13
C ASP A 162 15.41 -6.40 -5.39
N ALA A 163 14.68 -6.82 -4.37
CA ALA A 163 14.78 -8.18 -3.86
C ALA A 163 14.45 -9.20 -4.96
N ALA A 164 15.03 -10.39 -4.91
CA ALA A 164 14.85 -11.42 -5.93
C ALA A 164 13.36 -11.71 -6.26
N VAL A 165 12.48 -11.69 -5.24
CA VAL A 165 11.04 -11.90 -5.44
C VAL A 165 10.40 -10.75 -6.21
N VAL A 166 10.78 -9.51 -5.95
CA VAL A 166 10.26 -8.31 -6.65
C VAL A 166 10.74 -8.34 -8.11
N LYS A 167 12.02 -8.62 -8.32
CA LYS A 167 12.58 -8.78 -9.66
C LYS A 167 11.83 -9.85 -10.46
N ASN A 168 11.60 -11.02 -9.88
CA ASN A 168 10.86 -12.10 -10.55
C ASN A 168 9.43 -11.68 -10.95
N LEU A 169 8.76 -10.86 -10.13
CA LEU A 169 7.44 -10.35 -10.45
C LEU A 169 7.47 -9.29 -11.57
N ARG A 170 8.48 -8.40 -11.59
CA ARG A 170 8.70 -7.47 -12.70
C ARG A 170 9.01 -8.22 -14.00
N ASP A 171 9.86 -9.25 -13.93
CA ASP A 171 10.18 -10.10 -15.08
C ASP A 171 8.93 -10.81 -15.61
N ALA A 172 8.00 -11.18 -14.71
CA ALA A 172 6.68 -11.72 -15.07
C ALA A 172 5.70 -10.66 -15.60
N GLY A 173 6.06 -9.38 -15.60
CA GLY A 173 5.28 -8.27 -16.14
C GLY A 173 4.43 -7.49 -15.15
N ALA A 174 4.56 -7.77 -13.83
CA ALA A 174 3.87 -6.99 -12.81
C ALA A 174 4.54 -5.62 -12.62
N ILE A 175 3.73 -4.62 -12.25
CA ILE A 175 4.19 -3.25 -12.00
C ILE A 175 4.04 -2.94 -10.51
N PRO A 176 5.14 -2.83 -9.74
CA PRO A 176 5.09 -2.33 -8.39
C PRO A 176 4.62 -0.87 -8.37
N ILE A 177 3.52 -0.59 -7.67
CA ILE A 177 2.93 0.75 -7.61
C ILE A 177 3.19 1.47 -6.28
N ALA A 178 3.39 0.69 -5.20
CA ALA A 178 3.57 1.25 -3.88
C ALA A 178 4.25 0.25 -2.92
N VAL A 179 4.83 0.79 -1.84
CA VAL A 179 5.26 -0.01 -0.68
C VAL A 179 4.33 0.22 0.51
N THR A 180 4.16 -0.84 1.30
CA THR A 180 3.16 -0.90 2.36
C THR A 180 3.79 -1.00 3.74
N ASN A 181 3.08 -0.43 4.73
CA ASN A 181 3.52 -0.39 6.11
C ASN A 181 3.74 -1.79 6.71
N CYS A 182 4.69 -1.89 7.62
CA CYS A 182 5.00 -3.11 8.36
C CYS A 182 5.19 -2.81 9.84
N SER A 183 5.20 -3.84 10.68
CA SER A 183 5.64 -3.71 12.07
C SER A 183 7.13 -3.39 12.12
N GLU A 184 7.59 -2.67 13.14
CA GLU A 184 9.02 -2.38 13.32
C GLU A 184 9.82 -3.68 13.32
N LEU A 185 10.83 -3.75 12.43
CA LEU A 185 11.67 -4.92 12.18
C LEU A 185 10.89 -6.21 11.88
N CYS A 186 9.63 -6.11 11.50
CA CYS A 186 8.72 -7.24 11.29
C CYS A 186 8.48 -8.12 12.51
N MET A 187 8.72 -7.62 13.74
CA MET A 187 8.74 -8.38 14.99
C MET A 187 7.45 -8.26 15.81
N TRP A 188 6.33 -7.87 15.21
CA TRP A 188 5.07 -7.71 15.92
C TRP A 188 3.85 -8.12 15.07
N TRP A 189 2.79 -8.55 15.72
CA TRP A 189 1.53 -8.94 15.07
C TRP A 189 0.53 -7.80 14.86
N GLU A 190 0.90 -6.56 15.17
CA GLU A 190 0.20 -5.34 14.78
C GLU A 190 1.11 -4.48 13.93
N THR A 191 0.60 -3.95 12.83
CA THR A 191 1.37 -3.08 11.93
C THR A 191 1.38 -1.66 12.46
N THR A 192 2.41 -1.38 13.24
CA THR A 192 2.71 -0.06 13.81
C THR A 192 4.21 0.12 13.95
N ASN A 193 4.71 1.33 13.74
CA ASN A 193 6.09 1.72 13.96
C ASN A 193 6.21 3.23 14.14
N ASN A 194 7.39 3.70 14.56
CA ASN A 194 7.64 5.12 14.84
C ASN A 194 8.01 5.95 13.61
N VAL A 195 8.16 5.34 12.42
CA VAL A 195 8.43 6.03 11.15
C VAL A 195 7.13 6.45 10.49
N TYR A 196 6.20 5.50 10.32
CA TYR A 196 4.98 5.65 9.53
C TYR A 196 3.69 5.67 10.36
N GLY A 197 3.78 5.26 11.63
CA GLY A 197 2.61 5.10 12.49
C GLY A 197 1.88 3.78 12.29
N ARG A 198 0.61 3.75 12.68
CA ARG A 198 -0.24 2.55 12.68
C ARG A 198 -1.06 2.43 11.40
N THR A 199 -1.14 1.21 10.90
CA THR A 199 -2.09 0.84 9.83
C THR A 199 -3.43 0.41 10.45
N ASN A 200 -4.52 0.95 9.92
CA ASN A 200 -5.87 0.68 10.39
C ASN A 200 -6.51 -0.48 9.63
N ASN A 201 -7.40 -1.21 10.32
CA ASN A 201 -8.19 -2.25 9.70
C ASN A 201 -9.27 -1.63 8.78
N PRO A 202 -9.40 -2.04 7.51
CA PRO A 202 -10.35 -1.46 6.57
C PRO A 202 -11.82 -1.72 6.91
N TYR A 203 -12.12 -2.78 7.66
CA TYR A 203 -13.48 -3.11 8.07
C TYR A 203 -13.91 -2.35 9.32
N GLU A 204 -12.96 -2.08 10.22
CA GLU A 204 -13.20 -1.39 11.48
C GLU A 204 -11.90 -0.78 12.01
N THR A 205 -11.74 0.54 11.92
CA THR A 205 -10.47 1.21 12.26
C THR A 205 -10.08 1.11 13.74
N SER A 206 -11.00 0.69 14.62
CA SER A 206 -10.69 0.38 16.03
C SER A 206 -9.95 -0.94 16.22
N LYS A 207 -9.93 -1.81 15.20
CA LYS A 207 -9.24 -3.11 15.22
C LYS A 207 -7.84 -3.01 14.62
N ILE A 208 -6.99 -3.98 14.95
CA ILE A 208 -5.69 -4.13 14.32
C ILE A 208 -5.85 -4.62 12.87
N ALA A 209 -4.92 -4.25 12.01
CA ALA A 209 -4.85 -4.77 10.64
C ALA A 209 -4.14 -6.14 10.56
N GLY A 210 -3.58 -6.60 11.68
CA GLY A 210 -2.65 -7.71 11.71
C GLY A 210 -1.22 -7.26 11.47
N GLY A 211 -0.29 -8.20 11.44
CA GLY A 211 1.14 -7.94 11.24
C GLY A 211 1.93 -9.24 11.06
N SER A 212 3.13 -9.10 10.65
CA SER A 212 3.89 -7.87 10.37
C SER A 212 3.60 -7.23 9.01
N SER A 213 2.85 -7.87 8.10
CA SER A 213 2.46 -7.39 6.77
C SER A 213 1.05 -6.77 6.74
N GLY A 214 0.65 -6.05 7.81
CA GLY A 214 -0.72 -5.52 7.91
C GLY A 214 -1.02 -4.41 6.89
N GLY A 215 0.00 -3.71 6.38
CA GLY A 215 -0.17 -2.77 5.27
C GLY A 215 -0.66 -3.48 4.00
N GLU A 216 -0.06 -4.63 3.64
CA GLU A 216 -0.54 -5.48 2.54
C GLU A 216 -1.96 -5.98 2.81
N GLY A 217 -2.20 -6.53 4.01
CA GLY A 217 -3.53 -7.02 4.38
C GLY A 217 -4.61 -5.95 4.27
N ALA A 218 -4.32 -4.73 4.73
CA ALA A 218 -5.25 -3.61 4.70
C ALA A 218 -5.53 -3.10 3.28
N ILE A 219 -4.48 -2.86 2.48
CA ILE A 219 -4.64 -2.26 1.15
C ILE A 219 -5.29 -3.22 0.16
N ILE A 220 -4.93 -4.52 0.20
CA ILE A 220 -5.54 -5.54 -0.65
C ILE A 220 -7.02 -5.72 -0.27
N SER A 221 -7.34 -5.81 1.03
CA SER A 221 -8.73 -5.92 1.50
C SER A 221 -9.58 -4.71 1.12
N ALA A 222 -8.97 -3.53 1.01
CA ALA A 222 -9.62 -2.31 0.54
C ALA A 222 -9.68 -2.18 -0.98
N ALA A 223 -9.18 -3.17 -1.74
CA ALA A 223 -9.03 -3.18 -3.19
C ALA A 223 -8.11 -2.06 -3.74
N GLY A 224 -7.13 -1.61 -2.96
CA GLY A 224 -6.09 -0.70 -3.42
C GLY A 224 -4.94 -1.40 -4.14
N SER A 225 -4.87 -2.73 -4.03
CA SER A 225 -4.00 -3.61 -4.82
C SER A 225 -4.72 -4.92 -5.10
N VAL A 226 -4.37 -5.56 -6.21
CA VAL A 226 -4.95 -6.87 -6.55
C VAL A 226 -4.18 -8.03 -5.91
N CYS A 227 -2.89 -7.84 -5.71
CA CYS A 227 -2.00 -8.75 -4.99
C CYS A 227 -0.76 -8.00 -4.51
N GLY A 228 0.00 -8.61 -3.64
CA GLY A 228 1.22 -8.01 -3.13
C GLY A 228 2.13 -9.02 -2.44
N ILE A 229 3.29 -8.53 -2.00
CA ILE A 229 4.31 -9.35 -1.36
C ILE A 229 4.43 -8.98 0.11
N GLY A 230 4.09 -9.92 0.97
CA GLY A 230 4.38 -9.89 2.40
C GLY A 230 5.53 -10.81 2.76
N SER A 231 5.90 -10.81 4.04
CA SER A 231 6.89 -11.72 4.60
C SER A 231 6.51 -12.13 6.01
N ASP A 232 6.91 -13.33 6.42
CA ASP A 232 6.87 -13.79 7.80
C ASP A 232 8.30 -14.07 8.29
N VAL A 233 8.66 -13.57 9.47
CA VAL A 233 10.03 -13.65 10.01
C VAL A 233 10.25 -14.91 10.82
N GLY A 234 9.22 -15.63 11.12
CA GLY A 234 9.38 -16.92 11.78
C GLY A 234 8.20 -17.34 12.63
N LYS A 235 7.65 -18.40 12.22
CA LYS A 235 6.81 -19.30 13.00
C LYS A 235 7.38 -20.68 12.94
#